data_0848328e35f17c7fb4aec74c7d5244c0
#
_entry.id   0848328e35f17c7fb4aec74c7d5244c0
#
_cell.length_a   1.000
_cell.length_b   1.000
_cell.length_c   1.000
_cell.angle_alpha   90.00
_cell.angle_beta   90.00
_cell.angle_gamma   90.00
#
_symmetry.space_group_name_H-M   'P 1'
#
loop_
_entity.id
_entity.type
_entity.pdbx_description
1 polymer ?
#
loop_
_entity_poly.entity_id
_entity_poly.type
_entity_poly.pdbx_seq_one_letter_code
_entity_poly.pdbx_strand_id
1 'polypeptide(L)'
;DRIKAKLENSLSKTLVIVISKSGGTKETRNGMLEMQEAYQAAGLSFAEHAVAVTGEGSNLDNIATTEGWIQRFPMWDWVGGRTSETSAVGLLPVALQGFDIDELLAGAAACDAVTRAKSFADNPAAQLAAMWFYAVEGRGSKDMVILPYKDRLGLFSKYLQQLIMESLGKERDLGGQVVNQGISVYGNKGSTDQHAYIQQLREGVHNFFVTFIRVLKDRDGDSMEVDKGTTTGDYLDGFYQGTRKALYENNRESITVTVTEINEFNIGVLLVLFERSVGYYSSLVNINAYHQPGVEAGKKAAGDVIDSQTKIADFLSKN
;
A
#
# COMPACT_ATOMS: atom_id res chain seq x y z
N ASP A 1 -18.53 -10.13 -7.66
CA ASP A 1 -18.81 -11.57 -7.47
C ASP A 1 -18.31 -12.09 -6.14
N ARG A 2 -16.98 -12.14 -5.90
CA ARG A 2 -16.40 -12.76 -4.70
C ARG A 2 -16.91 -12.17 -3.37
N ILE A 3 -17.08 -10.86 -3.28
CA ILE A 3 -17.57 -10.18 -2.07
C ILE A 3 -19.05 -10.48 -1.89
N LYS A 4 -19.88 -10.30 -2.92
CA LYS A 4 -21.32 -10.61 -2.87
C LYS A 4 -21.55 -12.07 -2.40
N ALA A 5 -20.87 -13.04 -2.99
CA ALA A 5 -20.97 -14.44 -2.59
C ALA A 5 -20.58 -14.72 -1.12
N LYS A 6 -19.61 -13.97 -0.56
CA LYS A 6 -19.23 -14.09 0.86
C LYS A 6 -20.25 -13.46 1.80
N LEU A 7 -20.98 -12.44 1.36
CA LEU A 7 -21.86 -11.64 2.20
C LEU A 7 -23.34 -12.06 2.09
N GLU A 8 -23.70 -12.96 1.17
CA GLU A 8 -25.08 -13.33 0.83
C GLU A 8 -25.97 -13.60 2.06
N ASN A 9 -25.41 -14.19 3.12
CA ASN A 9 -26.15 -14.52 4.35
C ASN A 9 -25.81 -13.59 5.53
N SER A 10 -25.08 -12.49 5.31
CA SER A 10 -24.60 -11.61 6.38
C SER A 10 -24.79 -10.12 6.11
N LEU A 11 -25.54 -9.75 5.08
CA LEU A 11 -25.76 -8.34 4.69
C LEU A 11 -26.30 -7.50 5.85
N SER A 12 -27.25 -8.02 6.64
CA SER A 12 -27.82 -7.31 7.81
C SER A 12 -26.81 -7.07 8.93
N LYS A 13 -25.63 -7.69 8.90
CA LYS A 13 -24.54 -7.53 9.87
C LYS A 13 -23.30 -6.92 9.24
N THR A 14 -23.41 -6.41 8.01
CA THR A 14 -22.28 -5.88 7.25
C THR A 14 -22.39 -4.36 7.18
N LEU A 15 -21.31 -3.67 7.48
CA LEU A 15 -21.12 -2.25 7.24
C LEU A 15 -20.33 -2.07 5.93
N VAL A 16 -20.82 -1.24 5.04
CA VAL A 16 -20.15 -0.89 3.78
C VAL A 16 -19.46 0.46 3.92
N ILE A 17 -18.14 0.48 3.78
CA ILE A 17 -17.36 1.71 3.77
C ILE A 17 -17.05 2.07 2.32
N VAL A 18 -17.64 3.16 1.83
CA VAL A 18 -17.40 3.65 0.48
C VAL A 18 -16.38 4.78 0.52
N ILE A 19 -15.21 4.56 -0.09
CA ILE A 19 -14.09 5.49 -0.04
C ILE A 19 -13.80 6.02 -1.44
N SER A 20 -14.04 7.31 -1.67
CA SER A 20 -13.71 7.99 -2.92
C SER A 20 -13.66 9.49 -2.73
N LYS A 21 -12.51 10.12 -2.96
CA LYS A 21 -12.33 11.57 -2.76
C LYS A 21 -13.33 12.40 -3.57
N SER A 22 -13.49 12.12 -4.85
CA SER A 22 -14.40 12.84 -5.77
C SER A 22 -15.78 12.20 -5.89
N GLY A 23 -15.95 10.95 -5.46
CA GLY A 23 -17.13 10.14 -5.78
C GLY A 23 -17.23 9.73 -7.25
N GLY A 24 -16.25 10.14 -8.09
CA GLY A 24 -16.26 9.87 -9.53
C GLY A 24 -15.47 8.63 -9.96
N THR A 25 -14.72 8.02 -9.07
CA THR A 25 -13.91 6.81 -9.36
C THR A 25 -14.83 5.65 -9.73
N LYS A 26 -14.73 5.19 -10.98
CA LYS A 26 -15.66 4.20 -11.55
C LYS A 26 -15.68 2.89 -10.80
N GLU A 27 -14.53 2.39 -10.40
CA GLU A 27 -14.37 1.12 -9.65
C GLU A 27 -15.12 1.18 -8.33
N THR A 28 -14.92 2.24 -7.54
CA THR A 28 -15.59 2.43 -6.25
C THR A 28 -17.10 2.61 -6.45
N ARG A 29 -17.51 3.46 -7.42
CA ARG A 29 -18.91 3.70 -7.74
C ARG A 29 -19.62 2.41 -8.14
N ASN A 30 -19.02 1.63 -9.03
CA ASN A 30 -19.63 0.39 -9.51
C ASN A 30 -19.75 -0.62 -8.37
N GLY A 31 -18.71 -0.77 -7.51
CA GLY A 31 -18.79 -1.60 -6.32
C GLY A 31 -19.90 -1.16 -5.34
N MET A 32 -20.09 0.15 -5.15
CA MET A 32 -21.18 0.70 -4.35
C MET A 32 -22.55 0.32 -4.93
N LEU A 33 -22.76 0.53 -6.25
CA LEU A 33 -24.05 0.20 -6.91
C LEU A 33 -24.36 -1.30 -6.82
N GLU A 34 -23.37 -2.17 -7.00
CA GLU A 34 -23.52 -3.61 -6.82
C GLU A 34 -23.95 -3.98 -5.39
N MET A 35 -23.43 -3.28 -4.39
CA MET A 35 -23.84 -3.50 -2.99
C MET A 35 -25.24 -2.93 -2.74
N GLN A 36 -25.58 -1.75 -3.25
CA GLN A 36 -26.92 -1.18 -3.14
C GLN A 36 -27.98 -2.16 -3.71
N GLU A 37 -27.72 -2.73 -4.90
CA GLU A 37 -28.60 -3.74 -5.49
C GLU A 37 -28.75 -4.96 -4.59
N ALA A 38 -27.65 -5.47 -4.01
CA ALA A 38 -27.69 -6.62 -3.11
C ALA A 38 -28.52 -6.38 -1.85
N TYR A 39 -28.39 -5.19 -1.24
CA TYR A 39 -29.20 -4.79 -0.08
C TYR A 39 -30.68 -4.64 -0.44
N GLN A 40 -30.98 -4.02 -1.58
CA GLN A 40 -32.35 -3.88 -2.07
C GLN A 40 -32.99 -5.25 -2.34
N ALA A 41 -32.27 -6.18 -2.98
CA ALA A 41 -32.74 -7.54 -3.23
C ALA A 41 -33.01 -8.32 -1.93
N ALA A 42 -32.25 -8.04 -0.87
CA ALA A 42 -32.44 -8.61 0.46
C ALA A 42 -33.53 -7.90 1.29
N GLY A 43 -34.18 -6.86 0.77
CA GLY A 43 -35.17 -6.05 1.50
C GLY A 43 -34.57 -5.19 2.63
N LEU A 44 -33.28 -4.86 2.53
CA LEU A 44 -32.55 -4.05 3.52
C LEU A 44 -32.29 -2.65 2.97
N SER A 45 -32.22 -1.67 3.90
CA SER A 45 -31.80 -0.31 3.57
C SER A 45 -30.29 -0.21 3.49
N PHE A 46 -29.74 0.11 2.32
CA PHE A 46 -28.29 0.33 2.18
C PHE A 46 -27.81 1.49 3.04
N ALA A 47 -28.60 2.57 3.14
CA ALA A 47 -28.24 3.77 3.92
C ALA A 47 -27.99 3.47 5.41
N GLU A 48 -28.71 2.50 5.99
CA GLU A 48 -28.55 2.05 7.36
C GLU A 48 -27.32 1.16 7.57
N HIS A 49 -26.61 0.82 6.49
CA HIS A 49 -25.43 -0.04 6.48
C HIS A 49 -24.22 0.59 5.80
N ALA A 50 -24.29 1.89 5.46
CA ALA A 50 -23.25 2.55 4.70
C ALA A 50 -22.66 3.76 5.41
N VAL A 51 -21.34 3.92 5.25
CA VAL A 51 -20.61 5.15 5.60
C VAL A 51 -19.77 5.59 4.42
N ALA A 52 -19.57 6.90 4.28
CA ALA A 52 -18.73 7.47 3.22
C ALA A 52 -17.44 8.07 3.81
N VAL A 53 -16.31 7.86 3.11
CA VAL A 53 -15.09 8.65 3.30
C VAL A 53 -14.83 9.41 2.00
N THR A 54 -15.04 10.72 2.00
CA THR A 54 -15.11 11.50 0.78
C THR A 54 -14.79 12.98 0.99
N GLY A 55 -14.51 13.69 -0.12
CA GLY A 55 -14.36 15.14 -0.09
C GLY A 55 -15.71 15.82 0.11
N GLU A 56 -15.73 16.92 0.87
CA GLU A 56 -16.91 17.73 1.08
C GLU A 56 -17.46 18.28 -0.27
N GLY A 57 -18.77 18.19 -0.48
CA GLY A 57 -19.45 18.59 -1.71
C GLY A 57 -19.20 17.69 -2.94
N SER A 58 -18.49 16.57 -2.75
CA SER A 58 -18.27 15.59 -3.82
C SER A 58 -19.58 14.88 -4.24
N ASN A 59 -19.55 14.16 -5.37
CA ASN A 59 -20.69 13.36 -5.78
C ASN A 59 -21.08 12.31 -4.71
N LEU A 60 -20.12 11.67 -4.07
CA LEU A 60 -20.39 10.69 -3.02
C LEU A 60 -20.93 11.35 -1.75
N ASP A 61 -20.42 12.53 -1.39
CA ASP A 61 -20.92 13.31 -0.27
C ASP A 61 -22.39 13.69 -0.45
N ASN A 62 -22.75 14.12 -1.66
CA ASN A 62 -24.14 14.47 -2.00
C ASN A 62 -25.06 13.24 -1.97
N ILE A 63 -24.63 12.09 -2.49
CA ILE A 63 -25.38 10.83 -2.44
C ILE A 63 -25.62 10.43 -0.98
N ALA A 64 -24.55 10.34 -0.18
CA ALA A 64 -24.63 9.92 1.22
C ALA A 64 -25.49 10.87 2.08
N THR A 65 -25.47 12.17 1.78
CA THR A 65 -26.32 13.17 2.43
C THR A 65 -27.78 12.98 2.05
N THR A 66 -28.06 12.85 0.75
CA THR A 66 -29.45 12.77 0.24
C THR A 66 -30.12 11.47 0.66
N GLU A 67 -29.39 10.37 0.67
CA GLU A 67 -29.90 9.05 1.07
C GLU A 67 -29.88 8.81 2.58
N GLY A 68 -29.27 9.71 3.38
CA GLY A 68 -29.24 9.62 4.83
C GLY A 68 -28.36 8.47 5.35
N TRP A 69 -27.14 8.31 4.81
CA TRP A 69 -26.22 7.30 5.29
C TRP A 69 -25.80 7.52 6.73
N ILE A 70 -25.34 6.47 7.42
CA ILE A 70 -24.99 6.47 8.85
C ILE A 70 -24.05 7.62 9.20
N GLN A 71 -22.96 7.79 8.42
CA GLN A 71 -21.97 8.84 8.69
C GLN A 71 -21.16 9.15 7.44
N ARG A 72 -20.59 10.36 7.40
CA ARG A 72 -19.65 10.83 6.40
C ARG A 72 -18.37 11.30 7.10
N PHE A 73 -17.23 10.82 6.64
CA PHE A 73 -15.91 11.20 7.13
C PHE A 73 -15.19 12.03 6.05
N PRO A 74 -14.55 13.15 6.43
CA PRO A 74 -13.92 14.02 5.46
C PRO A 74 -12.65 13.41 4.88
N MET A 75 -12.44 13.59 3.59
CA MET A 75 -11.18 13.37 2.90
C MET A 75 -10.74 14.69 2.28
N TRP A 76 -9.82 15.39 2.94
CA TRP A 76 -9.37 16.72 2.53
C TRP A 76 -8.54 16.71 1.24
N ASP A 77 -8.49 17.85 0.55
CA ASP A 77 -7.81 17.97 -0.75
C ASP A 77 -6.32 17.67 -0.71
N TRP A 78 -5.65 17.91 0.39
CA TRP A 78 -4.22 17.61 0.57
C TRP A 78 -3.94 16.13 0.84
N VAL A 79 -4.94 15.30 1.13
CA VAL A 79 -4.78 13.86 1.32
C VAL A 79 -4.66 13.18 -0.05
N GLY A 80 -3.50 12.61 -0.33
CA GLY A 80 -3.26 11.76 -1.50
C GLY A 80 -3.66 10.32 -1.24
N GLY A 81 -4.06 9.58 -2.28
CA GLY A 81 -4.43 8.15 -2.12
C GLY A 81 -3.32 7.29 -1.53
N ARG A 82 -2.08 7.51 -1.95
CA ARG A 82 -0.89 6.75 -1.53
C ARG A 82 -0.38 7.05 -0.11
N THR A 83 -0.90 8.08 0.52
CA THR A 83 -0.54 8.56 1.85
C THR A 83 -1.80 8.84 2.67
N SER A 84 -2.85 8.05 2.45
CA SER A 84 -4.15 8.23 3.09
C SER A 84 -4.35 7.36 4.34
N GLU A 85 -3.37 6.54 4.68
CA GLU A 85 -3.41 5.59 5.80
C GLU A 85 -3.61 6.30 7.15
N THR A 86 -3.03 7.49 7.32
CA THR A 86 -3.16 8.33 8.51
C THR A 86 -4.35 9.32 8.47
N SER A 87 -5.26 9.16 7.51
CA SER A 87 -6.53 9.88 7.41
C SER A 87 -7.72 8.95 7.70
N ALA A 88 -8.93 9.48 7.63
CA ALA A 88 -10.14 8.66 7.79
C ALA A 88 -10.19 7.44 6.85
N VAL A 89 -9.48 7.47 5.72
CA VAL A 89 -9.37 6.34 4.77
C VAL A 89 -8.78 5.10 5.43
N GLY A 90 -7.67 5.25 6.16
CA GLY A 90 -7.03 4.15 6.88
C GLY A 90 -7.55 3.99 8.30
N LEU A 91 -7.73 5.11 9.03
CA LEU A 91 -8.05 5.08 10.45
C LEU A 91 -9.44 4.49 10.75
N LEU A 92 -10.44 4.75 9.92
CA LEU A 92 -11.78 4.18 10.14
C LEU A 92 -11.79 2.65 10.07
N PRO A 93 -11.25 1.99 9.04
CA PRO A 93 -11.15 0.52 9.03
C PRO A 93 -10.30 -0.05 10.17
N VAL A 94 -9.24 0.64 10.57
CA VAL A 94 -8.36 0.23 11.67
C VAL A 94 -9.11 0.26 13.00
N ALA A 95 -9.82 1.37 13.29
CA ALA A 95 -10.64 1.52 14.51
C ALA A 95 -11.78 0.49 14.56
N LEU A 96 -12.45 0.23 13.45
CA LEU A 96 -13.54 -0.76 13.37
C LEU A 96 -13.06 -2.20 13.60
N GLN A 97 -11.78 -2.48 13.41
CA GLN A 97 -11.15 -3.76 13.73
C GLN A 97 -10.68 -3.84 15.19
N GLY A 98 -10.83 -2.77 15.98
CA GLY A 98 -10.45 -2.71 17.39
C GLY A 98 -8.98 -2.39 17.64
N PHE A 99 -8.24 -1.94 16.63
CA PHE A 99 -6.86 -1.48 16.79
C PHE A 99 -6.80 -0.05 17.33
N ASP A 100 -5.71 0.28 18.01
CA ASP A 100 -5.47 1.60 18.58
C ASP A 100 -4.96 2.59 17.53
N ILE A 101 -5.85 3.48 17.07
CA ILE A 101 -5.51 4.52 16.09
C ILE A 101 -4.63 5.62 16.66
N ASP A 102 -4.68 5.88 17.95
CA ASP A 102 -3.85 6.90 18.60
C ASP A 102 -2.41 6.41 18.69
N GLU A 103 -2.17 5.15 18.98
CA GLU A 103 -0.84 4.52 18.93
C GLU A 103 -0.28 4.51 17.49
N LEU A 104 -1.11 4.22 16.48
CA LEU A 104 -0.68 4.29 15.09
C LEU A 104 -0.24 5.71 14.70
N LEU A 105 -1.03 6.71 15.06
CA LEU A 105 -0.68 8.11 14.80
C LEU A 105 0.52 8.58 15.64
N ALA A 106 0.69 8.09 16.87
CA ALA A 106 1.86 8.38 17.70
C ALA A 106 3.14 7.85 17.05
N GLY A 107 3.12 6.63 16.51
CA GLY A 107 4.23 6.06 15.74
C GLY A 107 4.56 6.87 14.49
N ALA A 108 3.53 7.28 13.74
CA ALA A 108 3.67 8.15 12.58
C ALA A 108 4.32 9.50 12.94
N ALA A 109 3.84 10.14 14.01
CA ALA A 109 4.36 11.41 14.51
C ALA A 109 5.81 11.29 15.01
N ALA A 110 6.16 10.20 15.69
CA ALA A 110 7.53 9.93 16.14
C ALA A 110 8.50 9.82 14.96
N CYS A 111 8.10 9.08 13.91
CA CYS A 111 8.90 8.97 12.70
C CYS A 111 9.01 10.31 11.95
N ASP A 112 7.91 11.07 11.86
CA ASP A 112 7.92 12.42 11.27
C ASP A 112 8.93 13.34 11.98
N ALA A 113 8.94 13.35 13.31
CA ALA A 113 9.85 14.16 14.09
C ALA A 113 11.32 13.84 13.78
N VAL A 114 11.70 12.57 13.75
CA VAL A 114 13.08 12.12 13.47
C VAL A 114 13.48 12.41 12.02
N THR A 115 12.57 12.18 11.08
CA THR A 115 12.84 12.36 9.63
C THR A 115 12.82 13.82 9.18
N ARG A 116 12.56 14.79 10.09
CA ARG A 116 12.78 16.23 9.88
C ARG A 116 14.21 16.67 10.20
N ALA A 117 15.04 15.78 10.76
CA ALA A 117 16.44 16.11 11.05
C ALA A 117 17.18 16.53 9.78
N LYS A 118 17.95 17.64 9.89
CA LYS A 118 18.78 18.16 8.78
C LYS A 118 20.07 17.38 8.59
N SER A 119 20.54 16.74 9.64
CA SER A 119 21.71 15.86 9.61
C SER A 119 21.35 14.57 8.89
N PHE A 120 22.11 14.21 7.87
CA PHE A 120 21.92 12.94 7.14
C PHE A 120 22.10 11.74 8.06
N ALA A 121 23.07 11.79 9.00
CA ALA A 121 23.32 10.71 9.94
C ALA A 121 22.16 10.43 10.90
N ASP A 122 21.34 11.44 11.17
CA ASP A 122 20.22 11.37 12.11
C ASP A 122 18.85 11.20 11.42
N ASN A 123 18.84 11.10 10.08
CA ASN A 123 17.62 11.03 9.29
C ASN A 123 17.50 9.68 8.58
N PRO A 124 16.80 8.70 9.16
CA PRO A 124 16.70 7.35 8.59
C PRO A 124 16.00 7.30 7.23
N ALA A 125 15.06 8.21 6.96
CA ALA A 125 14.38 8.26 5.66
C ALA A 125 15.31 8.80 4.56
N ALA A 126 16.14 9.79 4.87
CA ALA A 126 17.16 10.29 3.94
C ALA A 126 18.22 9.22 3.66
N GLN A 127 18.64 8.47 4.70
CA GLN A 127 19.58 7.34 4.54
C GLN A 127 18.97 6.25 3.66
N LEU A 128 17.72 5.87 3.89
CA LEU A 128 17.03 4.85 3.09
C LEU A 128 16.90 5.28 1.63
N ALA A 129 16.53 6.55 1.38
CA ALA A 129 16.46 7.11 0.03
C ALA A 129 17.83 7.13 -0.67
N ALA A 130 18.91 7.47 0.06
CA ALA A 130 20.27 7.44 -0.48
C ALA A 130 20.72 5.99 -0.82
N MET A 131 20.37 5.01 0.02
CA MET A 131 20.62 3.59 -0.25
C MET A 131 19.89 3.13 -1.51
N TRP A 132 18.62 3.54 -1.71
CA TRP A 132 17.90 3.26 -2.95
C TRP A 132 18.58 3.91 -4.16
N PHE A 133 18.94 5.19 -4.03
CA PHE A 133 19.63 5.91 -5.10
C PHE A 133 20.92 5.21 -5.52
N TYR A 134 21.73 4.77 -4.55
CA TYR A 134 22.94 4.00 -4.80
C TYR A 134 22.64 2.65 -5.48
N ALA A 135 21.69 1.88 -4.94
CA ALA A 135 21.36 0.55 -5.45
C ALA A 135 20.84 0.57 -6.90
N VAL A 136 20.05 1.59 -7.26
CA VAL A 136 19.45 1.74 -8.60
C VAL A 136 20.22 2.73 -9.51
N GLU A 137 21.39 3.20 -9.09
CA GLU A 137 22.26 4.15 -9.82
C GLU A 137 21.55 5.46 -10.18
N GLY A 138 20.55 5.87 -9.38
CA GLY A 138 19.71 7.03 -9.65
C GLY A 138 18.85 6.94 -10.92
N ARG A 139 18.74 5.77 -11.54
CA ARG A 139 18.08 5.54 -12.84
C ARG A 139 16.99 4.48 -12.82
N GLY A 140 16.71 3.87 -11.68
CA GLY A 140 15.78 2.74 -11.62
C GLY A 140 16.31 1.47 -12.31
N SER A 141 17.63 1.27 -12.33
CA SER A 141 18.29 0.15 -13.02
C SER A 141 18.02 -1.22 -12.39
N LYS A 142 17.51 -1.25 -11.15
CA LYS A 142 17.19 -2.46 -10.41
C LYS A 142 15.81 -2.37 -9.77
N ASP A 143 15.16 -3.50 -9.62
CA ASP A 143 13.91 -3.67 -8.91
C ASP A 143 14.15 -3.75 -7.39
N MET A 144 13.17 -3.34 -6.60
CA MET A 144 13.17 -3.50 -5.14
C MET A 144 12.38 -4.74 -4.74
N VAL A 145 13.03 -5.68 -4.07
CA VAL A 145 12.36 -6.86 -3.50
C VAL A 145 12.11 -6.62 -2.02
N ILE A 146 10.85 -6.63 -1.61
CA ILE A 146 10.45 -6.43 -0.21
C ILE A 146 10.24 -7.79 0.45
N LEU A 147 11.03 -8.09 1.48
CA LEU A 147 10.99 -9.34 2.22
C LEU A 147 10.83 -9.11 3.73
N PRO A 148 9.60 -8.91 4.23
CA PRO A 148 9.34 -8.91 5.66
C PRO A 148 9.35 -10.34 6.19
N TYR A 149 10.09 -10.58 7.28
CA TYR A 149 10.08 -11.86 8.00
C TYR A 149 9.07 -11.80 9.14
N LYS A 150 7.80 -11.62 8.78
CA LYS A 150 6.66 -11.60 9.69
C LYS A 150 5.34 -11.74 8.93
N ASP A 151 4.49 -12.66 9.31
CA ASP A 151 3.20 -12.91 8.66
C ASP A 151 2.28 -11.68 8.66
N ARG A 152 2.25 -10.95 9.77
CA ARG A 152 1.45 -9.72 9.91
C ARG A 152 1.85 -8.62 8.90
N LEU A 153 3.04 -8.69 8.31
CA LEU A 153 3.51 -7.78 7.26
C LEU A 153 3.34 -8.33 5.83
N GLY A 154 2.63 -9.43 5.65
CA GLY A 154 2.47 -10.08 4.35
C GLY A 154 1.87 -9.20 3.24
N LEU A 155 1.09 -8.18 3.60
CA LEU A 155 0.54 -7.21 2.65
C LEU A 155 1.38 -5.93 2.51
N PHE A 156 2.43 -5.77 3.32
CA PHE A 156 3.23 -4.55 3.32
C PHE A 156 3.96 -4.33 1.99
N SER A 157 4.39 -5.41 1.32
CA SER A 157 4.97 -5.32 -0.03
C SER A 157 3.96 -4.77 -1.05
N LYS A 158 2.67 -5.07 -0.92
CA LYS A 158 1.60 -4.56 -1.79
C LYS A 158 1.34 -3.07 -1.57
N TYR A 159 1.38 -2.62 -0.32
CA TYR A 159 1.33 -1.20 0.01
C TYR A 159 2.52 -0.45 -0.61
N LEU A 160 3.74 -0.94 -0.39
CA LEU A 160 4.95 -0.33 -0.94
C LEU A 160 4.99 -0.37 -2.47
N GLN A 161 4.41 -1.38 -3.09
CA GLN A 161 4.25 -1.45 -4.55
C GLN A 161 3.50 -0.22 -5.06
N GLN A 162 2.36 0.13 -4.46
CA GLN A 162 1.62 1.33 -4.84
C GLN A 162 2.39 2.60 -4.45
N LEU A 163 2.81 2.73 -3.20
CA LEU A 163 3.50 3.93 -2.71
C LEU A 163 4.70 4.29 -3.59
N ILE A 164 5.57 3.33 -3.87
CA ILE A 164 6.84 3.57 -4.56
C ILE A 164 6.63 3.70 -6.08
N MET A 165 5.95 2.73 -6.71
CA MET A 165 5.83 2.69 -8.17
C MET A 165 4.98 3.84 -8.71
N GLU A 166 3.85 4.15 -8.10
CA GLU A 166 2.99 5.25 -8.53
C GLU A 166 3.62 6.63 -8.24
N SER A 167 4.41 6.75 -7.15
CA SER A 167 5.09 8.00 -6.82
C SER A 167 6.33 8.26 -7.67
N LEU A 168 7.15 7.23 -7.93
CA LEU A 168 8.44 7.38 -8.59
C LEU A 168 8.41 7.09 -10.10
N GLY A 169 7.40 6.37 -10.60
CA GLY A 169 7.20 6.13 -12.03
C GLY A 169 6.87 7.43 -12.76
N LYS A 170 7.86 8.08 -13.34
CA LYS A 170 7.72 9.39 -14.02
C LYS A 170 8.49 9.42 -15.35
N GLU A 171 7.78 9.78 -16.41
CA GLU A 171 8.40 10.01 -17.72
C GLU A 171 9.36 11.19 -17.70
N ARG A 172 8.95 12.29 -17.01
CA ARG A 172 9.69 13.56 -17.02
C ARG A 172 10.11 13.99 -15.63
N ASP A 173 11.23 14.68 -15.59
CA ASP A 173 11.68 15.40 -14.40
C ASP A 173 10.98 16.76 -14.22
N LEU A 174 11.31 17.49 -13.14
CA LEU A 174 10.77 18.83 -12.88
C LEU A 174 11.18 19.87 -13.94
N GLY A 175 12.27 19.63 -14.67
CA GLY A 175 12.73 20.46 -15.79
C GLY A 175 12.07 20.10 -17.12
N GLY A 176 11.20 19.07 -17.18
CA GLY A 176 10.54 18.61 -18.38
C GLY A 176 11.38 17.66 -19.25
N GLN A 177 12.57 17.28 -18.82
CA GLN A 177 13.41 16.30 -19.53
C GLN A 177 12.82 14.89 -19.40
N VAL A 178 12.89 14.10 -20.47
CA VAL A 178 12.49 12.69 -20.45
C VAL A 178 13.56 11.90 -19.69
N VAL A 179 13.18 11.31 -18.55
CA VAL A 179 14.07 10.58 -17.63
C VAL A 179 13.63 9.13 -17.43
N ASN A 180 12.33 8.82 -17.59
CA ASN A 180 11.73 7.50 -17.38
C ASN A 180 12.14 6.90 -16.03
N GLN A 181 11.96 7.66 -14.95
CA GLN A 181 12.27 7.24 -13.58
C GLN A 181 11.26 6.22 -13.06
N GLY A 182 11.72 5.41 -12.12
CA GLY A 182 10.89 4.46 -11.38
C GLY A 182 11.72 3.38 -10.71
N ILE A 183 11.14 2.72 -9.73
CA ILE A 183 11.66 1.50 -9.10
C ILE A 183 10.51 0.51 -9.07
N SER A 184 10.62 -0.61 -9.76
CA SER A 184 9.63 -1.69 -9.66
C SER A 184 9.74 -2.35 -8.30
N VAL A 185 8.60 -2.70 -7.72
CA VAL A 185 8.51 -3.29 -6.38
C VAL A 185 7.74 -4.59 -6.42
N TYR A 186 8.32 -5.64 -5.90
CA TYR A 186 7.64 -6.92 -5.67
C TYR A 186 8.13 -7.59 -4.39
N GLY A 187 7.51 -8.68 -4.02
CA GLY A 187 7.79 -9.44 -2.82
C GLY A 187 6.52 -9.82 -2.07
N ASN A 188 6.62 -10.74 -1.15
CA ASN A 188 5.52 -11.14 -0.28
C ASN A 188 5.99 -11.19 1.17
N LYS A 189 6.56 -12.32 1.61
CA LYS A 189 7.13 -12.49 2.97
C LYS A 189 8.14 -13.64 3.02
N GLY A 190 9.18 -13.52 3.82
CA GLY A 190 9.99 -14.63 4.32
C GLY A 190 9.23 -15.43 5.39
N SER A 191 9.42 -16.74 5.52
CA SER A 191 10.35 -17.55 4.70
C SER A 191 9.66 -18.21 3.49
N THR A 192 8.37 -17.98 3.27
CA THR A 192 7.59 -18.60 2.19
C THR A 192 8.19 -18.31 0.82
N ASP A 193 8.73 -17.13 0.62
CA ASP A 193 9.33 -16.67 -0.65
C ASP A 193 10.62 -17.42 -1.01
N GLN A 194 11.23 -18.14 -0.05
CA GLN A 194 12.34 -19.06 -0.33
C GLN A 194 11.95 -20.16 -1.31
N HIS A 195 10.68 -20.56 -1.31
CA HIS A 195 10.13 -21.55 -2.22
C HIS A 195 9.49 -20.94 -3.49
N ALA A 196 9.60 -19.63 -3.68
CA ALA A 196 9.05 -18.93 -4.84
C ALA A 196 10.15 -18.38 -5.76
N TYR A 197 11.01 -17.49 -5.27
CA TYR A 197 11.93 -16.74 -6.13
C TYR A 197 13.35 -16.53 -5.56
N ILE A 198 13.67 -17.02 -4.35
CA ILE A 198 15.02 -16.87 -3.80
C ILE A 198 16.09 -17.52 -4.69
N GLN A 199 15.76 -18.63 -5.37
CA GLN A 199 16.64 -19.23 -6.38
C GLN A 199 17.03 -18.21 -7.47
N GLN A 200 16.05 -17.47 -8.02
CA GLN A 200 16.28 -16.43 -9.01
C GLN A 200 17.12 -15.27 -8.45
N LEU A 201 16.82 -14.83 -7.22
CA LEU A 201 17.57 -13.74 -6.59
C LEU A 201 19.02 -14.13 -6.34
N ARG A 202 19.30 -15.37 -5.95
CA ARG A 202 20.66 -15.80 -5.67
C ARG A 202 21.49 -16.06 -6.96
N GLU A 203 20.94 -16.75 -7.92
CA GLU A 203 21.68 -17.29 -9.07
C GLU A 203 21.28 -16.69 -10.43
N GLY A 204 20.13 -15.99 -10.50
CA GLY A 204 19.65 -15.38 -11.73
C GLY A 204 20.26 -14.02 -12.05
N VAL A 205 19.61 -13.28 -12.93
CA VAL A 205 20.03 -11.94 -13.34
C VAL A 205 20.03 -10.99 -12.14
N HIS A 206 21.14 -10.23 -11.98
CA HIS A 206 21.29 -9.24 -10.93
C HIS A 206 20.67 -7.90 -11.32
N ASN A 207 19.35 -7.86 -11.41
CA ASN A 207 18.55 -6.66 -11.71
C ASN A 207 17.69 -6.21 -10.53
N PHE A 208 18.10 -6.49 -9.31
CA PHE A 208 17.33 -6.18 -8.08
C PHE A 208 18.27 -5.82 -6.92
N PHE A 209 17.68 -5.26 -5.89
CA PHE A 209 18.21 -5.22 -4.52
C PHE A 209 17.11 -5.61 -3.53
N VAL A 210 17.48 -6.12 -2.35
CA VAL A 210 16.50 -6.60 -1.37
C VAL A 210 16.37 -5.62 -0.21
N THR A 211 15.14 -5.30 0.17
CA THR A 211 14.80 -4.63 1.42
C THR A 211 14.16 -5.63 2.37
N PHE A 212 14.93 -6.10 3.33
CA PHE A 212 14.42 -6.94 4.41
C PHE A 212 13.73 -6.09 5.48
N ILE A 213 12.62 -6.60 6.04
CA ILE A 213 12.06 -6.08 7.28
C ILE A 213 12.17 -7.17 8.33
N ARG A 214 13.05 -6.93 9.31
CA ARG A 214 13.28 -7.83 10.44
C ARG A 214 12.46 -7.38 11.64
N VAL A 215 11.78 -8.33 12.29
CA VAL A 215 11.02 -8.10 13.51
C VAL A 215 11.67 -8.90 14.63
N LEU A 216 12.05 -8.23 15.74
CA LEU A 216 12.81 -8.89 16.81
C LEU A 216 11.94 -9.77 17.70
N LYS A 217 10.71 -9.34 18.00
CA LYS A 217 9.74 -10.11 18.78
C LYS A 217 8.96 -11.05 17.87
N ASP A 218 9.09 -12.36 18.12
CA ASP A 218 8.47 -13.36 17.26
C ASP A 218 6.94 -13.41 17.42
N ARG A 219 6.42 -13.31 18.65
CA ARG A 219 4.98 -13.38 18.97
C ARG A 219 4.65 -12.73 20.30
N ASP A 220 3.36 -12.57 20.55
CA ASP A 220 2.84 -12.28 21.88
C ASP A 220 2.75 -13.59 22.69
N GLY A 221 3.17 -13.56 23.97
CA GLY A 221 3.26 -14.74 24.81
C GLY A 221 4.53 -15.56 24.58
N ASP A 222 4.53 -16.81 25.03
CA ASP A 222 5.68 -17.69 24.99
C ASP A 222 5.94 -18.23 23.60
N SER A 223 7.21 -18.26 23.20
CA SER A 223 7.65 -18.88 21.95
C SER A 223 7.56 -20.40 22.05
N MET A 224 7.06 -21.03 20.99
CA MET A 224 6.95 -22.49 20.93
C MET A 224 8.31 -23.11 20.61
N GLU A 225 8.82 -23.92 21.51
CA GLU A 225 9.99 -24.78 21.26
C GLU A 225 9.59 -25.93 20.33
N VAL A 226 10.32 -26.11 19.23
CA VAL A 226 10.07 -27.15 18.20
C VAL A 226 11.21 -28.15 18.12
N ASP A 227 12.41 -27.74 18.49
CA ASP A 227 13.57 -28.60 18.73
C ASP A 227 14.21 -28.18 20.05
N LYS A 228 14.99 -29.07 20.64
CA LYS A 228 15.64 -28.82 21.95
C LYS A 228 16.41 -27.48 21.94
N GLY A 229 15.90 -26.50 22.68
CA GLY A 229 16.50 -25.18 22.84
C GLY A 229 16.29 -24.27 21.60
N THR A 230 15.39 -24.61 20.70
CA THR A 230 15.13 -23.84 19.47
C THR A 230 13.65 -23.62 19.28
N THR A 231 13.23 -22.37 19.16
CA THR A 231 11.85 -21.98 18.96
C THR A 231 11.51 -21.76 17.48
N THR A 232 10.21 -21.65 17.16
CA THR A 232 9.77 -21.25 15.83
C THR A 232 10.28 -19.85 15.44
N GLY A 233 10.43 -18.95 16.41
CA GLY A 233 10.99 -17.61 16.21
C GLY A 233 12.48 -17.67 15.84
N ASP A 234 13.26 -18.52 16.50
CA ASP A 234 14.67 -18.73 16.18
C ASP A 234 14.85 -19.25 14.75
N TYR A 235 13.98 -20.17 14.30
CA TYR A 235 13.98 -20.63 12.91
C TYR A 235 13.67 -19.50 11.94
N LEU A 236 12.66 -18.68 12.22
CA LEU A 236 12.29 -17.57 11.33
C LEU A 236 13.43 -16.54 11.22
N ASP A 237 14.05 -16.16 12.34
CA ASP A 237 15.21 -15.25 12.32
C ASP A 237 16.43 -15.90 11.65
N GLY A 238 16.64 -17.19 11.88
CA GLY A 238 17.68 -17.99 11.21
C GLY A 238 17.51 -18.02 9.69
N PHE A 239 16.28 -18.18 9.19
CA PHE A 239 15.98 -18.11 7.75
C PHE A 239 16.25 -16.71 7.19
N TYR A 240 15.88 -15.63 7.91
CA TYR A 240 16.22 -14.27 7.52
C TYR A 240 17.74 -14.09 7.40
N GLN A 241 18.49 -14.43 8.45
CA GLN A 241 19.93 -14.25 8.48
C GLN A 241 20.63 -15.10 7.42
N GLY A 242 20.19 -16.35 7.25
CA GLY A 242 20.70 -17.27 6.24
C GLY A 242 20.47 -16.77 4.81
N THR A 243 19.26 -16.30 4.51
CA THR A 243 18.93 -15.74 3.19
C THR A 243 19.76 -14.50 2.90
N ARG A 244 19.86 -13.57 3.86
CA ARG A 244 20.68 -12.36 3.72
C ARG A 244 22.15 -12.69 3.46
N LYS A 245 22.70 -13.66 4.21
CA LYS A 245 24.09 -14.13 4.06
C LYS A 245 24.28 -14.76 2.67
N ALA A 246 23.40 -15.67 2.24
CA ALA A 246 23.49 -16.34 0.96
C ALA A 246 23.42 -15.38 -0.23
N LEU A 247 22.64 -14.30 -0.12
CA LEU A 247 22.60 -13.23 -1.13
C LEU A 247 23.90 -12.41 -1.13
N TYR A 248 24.39 -12.03 0.06
CA TYR A 248 25.65 -11.29 0.21
C TYR A 248 26.84 -12.04 -0.39
N GLU A 249 26.96 -13.36 -0.15
CA GLU A 249 28.02 -14.21 -0.71
C GLU A 249 28.02 -14.25 -2.24
N ASN A 250 26.88 -13.94 -2.87
CA ASN A 250 26.75 -13.80 -4.34
C ASN A 250 26.72 -12.32 -4.80
N ASN A 251 27.23 -11.38 -4.00
CA ASN A 251 27.28 -9.94 -4.31
C ASN A 251 25.89 -9.35 -4.62
N ARG A 252 24.85 -9.82 -3.93
CA ARG A 252 23.48 -9.27 -4.02
C ARG A 252 23.26 -8.28 -2.89
N GLU A 253 23.00 -7.03 -3.24
CA GLU A 253 22.85 -5.95 -2.25
C GLU A 253 21.54 -6.11 -1.47
N SER A 254 21.61 -5.80 -0.19
CA SER A 254 20.41 -5.75 0.64
C SER A 254 20.47 -4.65 1.69
N ILE A 255 19.29 -4.15 2.04
CA ILE A 255 19.04 -3.21 3.12
C ILE A 255 18.19 -3.94 4.17
N THR A 256 18.39 -3.66 5.44
CA THR A 256 17.52 -4.20 6.50
C THR A 256 16.93 -3.06 7.33
N VAL A 257 15.60 -3.02 7.38
CA VAL A 257 14.85 -2.22 8.35
C VAL A 257 14.49 -3.14 9.51
N THR A 258 14.91 -2.80 10.73
CA THR A 258 14.62 -3.59 11.92
C THR A 258 13.63 -2.86 12.81
N VAL A 259 12.56 -3.55 13.20
CA VAL A 259 11.58 -3.10 14.20
C VAL A 259 11.54 -4.06 15.37
N THR A 260 11.20 -3.57 16.55
CA THR A 260 11.16 -4.38 17.76
C THR A 260 10.03 -5.41 17.73
N GLU A 261 8.84 -4.99 17.36
CA GLU A 261 7.62 -5.82 17.28
C GLU A 261 6.63 -5.24 16.27
N ILE A 262 5.57 -5.98 15.96
CA ILE A 262 4.47 -5.49 15.14
C ILE A 262 3.29 -5.13 16.04
N ASN A 263 3.14 -3.83 16.24
CA ASN A 263 2.03 -3.16 16.89
C ASN A 263 1.67 -1.91 16.10
N GLU A 264 0.62 -1.22 16.51
CA GLU A 264 0.09 -0.03 15.82
C GLU A 264 1.15 1.07 15.72
N PHE A 265 1.92 1.32 16.79
CA PHE A 265 2.98 2.31 16.82
C PHE A 265 4.05 2.02 15.75
N ASN A 266 4.57 0.80 15.71
CA ASN A 266 5.63 0.43 14.75
C ASN A 266 5.11 0.38 13.31
N ILE A 267 3.83 0.08 13.08
CA ILE A 267 3.21 0.22 11.75
C ILE A 267 3.17 1.70 11.35
N GLY A 268 2.76 2.60 12.24
CA GLY A 268 2.81 4.05 11.98
C GLY A 268 4.22 4.54 11.64
N VAL A 269 5.25 4.06 12.36
CA VAL A 269 6.66 4.35 12.06
C VAL A 269 7.04 3.87 10.65
N LEU A 270 6.70 2.63 10.29
CA LEU A 270 7.03 2.06 8.99
C LEU A 270 6.36 2.82 7.83
N LEU A 271 5.08 3.17 7.97
CA LEU A 271 4.35 3.93 6.95
C LEU A 271 5.08 5.25 6.66
N VAL A 272 5.31 6.07 7.68
CA VAL A 272 5.94 7.40 7.51
C VAL A 272 7.40 7.28 7.08
N LEU A 273 8.15 6.27 7.54
CA LEU A 273 9.52 6.05 7.08
C LEU A 273 9.59 5.89 5.56
N PHE A 274 8.73 5.04 4.99
CA PHE A 274 8.73 4.80 3.55
C PHE A 274 8.14 5.98 2.76
N GLU A 275 7.09 6.63 3.25
CA GLU A 275 6.53 7.85 2.63
C GLU A 275 7.57 8.96 2.54
N ARG A 276 8.30 9.22 3.62
CA ARG A 276 9.40 10.22 3.66
C ARG A 276 10.56 9.82 2.76
N SER A 277 10.91 8.53 2.72
CA SER A 277 11.98 8.03 1.84
C SER A 277 11.65 8.24 0.37
N VAL A 278 10.39 8.04 -0.03
CA VAL A 278 9.90 8.35 -1.39
C VAL A 278 10.04 9.83 -1.71
N GLY A 279 9.68 10.72 -0.77
CA GLY A 279 9.84 12.17 -0.93
C GLY A 279 11.31 12.57 -1.10
N TYR A 280 12.21 12.03 -0.27
CA TYR A 280 13.64 12.30 -0.40
C TYR A 280 14.23 11.74 -1.70
N TYR A 281 13.88 10.50 -2.07
CA TYR A 281 14.34 9.90 -3.32
C TYR A 281 13.90 10.72 -4.54
N SER A 282 12.64 11.15 -4.56
CA SER A 282 12.12 11.97 -5.66
C SER A 282 12.89 13.29 -5.83
N SER A 283 13.32 13.88 -4.71
CA SER A 283 14.16 15.07 -4.72
C SER A 283 15.56 14.78 -5.28
N LEU A 284 16.17 13.64 -4.94
CA LEU A 284 17.48 13.24 -5.45
C LEU A 284 17.48 13.05 -6.97
N VAL A 285 16.37 12.55 -7.55
CA VAL A 285 16.25 12.30 -9.00
C VAL A 285 15.43 13.39 -9.73
N ASN A 286 15.15 14.50 -9.06
CA ASN A 286 14.48 15.69 -9.61
C ASN A 286 13.09 15.43 -10.21
N ILE A 287 12.26 14.59 -9.59
CA ILE A 287 10.89 14.30 -10.07
C ILE A 287 9.81 14.73 -9.07
N ASN A 288 8.57 14.90 -9.56
CA ASN A 288 7.40 15.12 -8.70
C ASN A 288 6.76 13.78 -8.30
N ALA A 289 6.91 13.38 -7.03
CA ALA A 289 6.30 12.17 -6.49
C ALA A 289 4.78 12.27 -6.25
N TYR A 290 4.21 13.47 -6.24
CA TYR A 290 2.87 13.73 -5.68
C TYR A 290 1.74 13.69 -6.71
N HIS A 291 2.03 13.52 -8.00
CA HIS A 291 1.05 13.37 -9.08
C HIS A 291 1.20 12.01 -9.79
N GLN A 292 0.20 11.62 -10.58
CA GLN A 292 0.18 10.37 -11.34
C GLN A 292 -0.45 10.54 -12.74
N PRO A 293 0.19 11.26 -13.66
CA PRO A 293 -0.39 11.58 -14.98
C PRO A 293 -0.66 10.34 -15.85
N GLY A 294 0.13 9.28 -15.70
CA GLY A 294 -0.03 8.03 -16.46
C GLY A 294 -1.36 7.30 -16.18
N VAL A 295 -1.91 7.44 -14.98
CA VAL A 295 -3.20 6.80 -14.61
C VAL A 295 -4.37 7.44 -15.36
N GLU A 296 -4.34 8.76 -15.57
CA GLU A 296 -5.41 9.48 -16.27
C GLU A 296 -5.50 9.10 -17.75
N ALA A 297 -4.36 8.80 -18.40
CA ALA A 297 -4.33 8.35 -19.78
C ALA A 297 -5.10 7.02 -19.97
N GLY A 298 -4.91 6.07 -19.05
CA GLY A 298 -5.65 4.80 -19.07
C GLY A 298 -7.15 4.96 -18.86
N LYS A 299 -7.56 5.83 -17.95
CA LYS A 299 -8.99 6.13 -17.71
C LYS A 299 -9.66 6.74 -18.93
N LYS A 300 -9.00 7.67 -19.61
CA LYS A 300 -9.50 8.29 -20.84
C LYS A 300 -9.69 7.25 -21.95
N ALA A 301 -8.67 6.44 -22.20
CA ALA A 301 -8.75 5.38 -23.22
C ALA A 301 -9.86 4.35 -22.91
N ALA A 302 -10.06 3.99 -21.65
CA ALA A 302 -11.16 3.11 -21.23
C ALA A 302 -12.53 3.74 -21.52
N GLY A 303 -12.70 5.06 -21.32
CA GLY A 303 -13.91 5.79 -21.69
C GLY A 303 -14.23 5.67 -23.18
N ASP A 304 -13.25 5.91 -24.04
CA ASP A 304 -13.41 5.81 -25.51
C ASP A 304 -13.81 4.39 -25.96
N VAL A 305 -13.26 3.37 -25.32
CA VAL A 305 -13.63 1.96 -25.60
C VAL A 305 -15.06 1.67 -25.18
N ILE A 306 -15.49 2.09 -23.97
CA ILE A 306 -16.84 1.88 -23.46
C ILE A 306 -17.88 2.59 -24.35
N ASP A 307 -17.61 3.82 -24.77
CA ASP A 307 -18.48 4.57 -25.67
C ASP A 307 -18.65 3.85 -27.02
N SER A 308 -17.58 3.27 -27.54
CA SER A 308 -17.63 2.48 -28.78
C SER A 308 -18.43 1.19 -28.59
N GLN A 309 -18.23 0.46 -27.49
CA GLN A 309 -18.99 -0.74 -27.17
C GLN A 309 -20.49 -0.44 -27.02
N THR A 310 -20.85 0.65 -26.35
CA THR A 310 -22.25 1.07 -26.19
C THR A 310 -22.91 1.36 -27.54
N LYS A 311 -22.21 2.08 -28.43
CA LYS A 311 -22.73 2.37 -29.79
C LYS A 311 -22.94 1.08 -30.61
N ILE A 312 -22.03 0.11 -30.51
CA ILE A 312 -22.16 -1.18 -31.19
C ILE A 312 -23.36 -1.96 -30.62
N ALA A 313 -23.50 -2.02 -29.29
CA ALA A 313 -24.62 -2.71 -28.65
C ALA A 313 -25.96 -2.07 -29.05
N ASP A 314 -26.05 -0.75 -29.07
CA ASP A 314 -27.23 -0.03 -29.49
C ASP A 314 -27.58 -0.29 -30.97
N PHE A 315 -26.59 -0.36 -31.84
CA PHE A 315 -26.78 -0.71 -33.24
C PHE A 315 -27.31 -2.11 -33.41
N LEU A 316 -26.71 -3.10 -32.73
CA LEU A 316 -27.11 -4.50 -32.80
C LEU A 316 -28.49 -4.76 -32.19
N SER A 317 -28.91 -3.98 -31.21
CA SER A 317 -30.23 -4.11 -30.57
C SER A 317 -31.38 -3.57 -31.44
N LYS A 318 -31.07 -2.73 -32.45
CA LYS A 318 -32.02 -2.08 -33.34
C LYS A 318 -32.12 -2.75 -34.71
N ASN A 319 -31.27 -3.67 -35.01
CA ASN A 319 -31.22 -4.47 -36.22
C ASN A 319 -31.24 -5.95 -35.94
#